data_6c224146c25d44921f84ca0693c9df34
#
_entry.id   6c224146c25d44921f84ca0693c9df34
#
_cell.length_a   1.000
_cell.length_b   1.000
_cell.length_c   1.000
_cell.angle_alpha   90.00
_cell.angle_beta   90.00
_cell.angle_gamma   90.00
#
_symmetry.space_group_name_H-M   'P 1'
#
loop_
_entity.id
_entity.type
_entity.pdbx_description
1 polymer ?
#
loop_
_entity_poly.entity_id
_entity_poly.type
_entity_poly.pdbx_seq_one_letter_code
_entity_poly.pdbx_strand_id
1 'polypeptide(L)'
;YFFISKKEFINRISNDEFVEWEEVYKGVFYGTLFSELENAKEKNLIFDIDVIGGLNIKRKFKDQSLTIFIKPPSLDELEKRLKNRNSETDSNIKIRVDKAKDEMLLADKFDYIVENDILEKSYKEVFKLVNNFINE
;
A
#
# COMPACT_ATOMS: atom_id res chain seq x y z
N TYR A 1 13.50 -3.21 -4.27
CA TYR A 1 13.12 -4.43 -3.55
C TYR A 1 14.33 -5.32 -3.33
N PHE A 2 14.46 -5.88 -2.11
CA PHE A 2 15.43 -6.92 -1.79
C PHE A 2 14.70 -8.25 -1.72
N PHE A 3 15.20 -9.25 -2.45
CA PHE A 3 14.63 -10.59 -2.44
C PHE A 3 15.36 -11.44 -1.40
N ILE A 4 14.63 -11.90 -0.39
CA ILE A 4 15.14 -12.79 0.66
C ILE A 4 14.30 -14.07 0.71
N SER A 5 14.84 -15.14 1.28
CA SER A 5 14.10 -16.38 1.45
C SER A 5 12.95 -16.22 2.44
N LYS A 6 11.91 -17.06 2.32
CA LYS A 6 10.81 -17.11 3.30
C LYS A 6 11.33 -17.33 4.72
N LYS A 7 12.33 -18.21 4.90
CA LYS A 7 12.94 -18.48 6.21
C LYS A 7 13.57 -17.22 6.79
N GLU A 8 14.32 -16.49 5.99
CA GLU A 8 14.95 -15.23 6.38
C GLU A 8 13.90 -14.18 6.75
N PHE A 9 12.85 -14.07 5.93
CA PHE A 9 11.75 -13.14 6.20
C PHE A 9 11.09 -13.40 7.55
N ILE A 10 10.74 -14.67 7.84
CA ILE A 10 10.14 -15.08 9.11
C ILE A 10 11.09 -14.80 10.29
N ASN A 11 12.39 -15.04 10.11
CA ASN A 11 13.37 -14.73 11.14
C ASN A 11 13.41 -13.23 11.47
N ARG A 12 13.35 -12.37 10.46
CA ARG A 12 13.28 -10.91 10.63
C ARG A 12 11.98 -10.44 11.28
N ILE A 13 10.85 -11.10 11.00
CA ILE A 13 9.60 -10.86 11.75
C ILE A 13 9.80 -11.13 13.22
N SER A 14 10.41 -12.29 13.56
CA SER A 14 10.64 -12.70 14.95
C SER A 14 11.59 -11.77 15.71
N ASN A 15 12.43 -11.03 14.99
CA ASN A 15 13.36 -10.04 15.52
C ASN A 15 12.78 -8.61 15.51
N ASP A 16 11.51 -8.42 15.17
CA ASP A 16 10.85 -7.11 15.04
C ASP A 16 11.60 -6.11 14.11
N GLU A 17 12.22 -6.62 13.03
CA GLU A 17 13.01 -5.79 12.12
C GLU A 17 12.17 -5.01 11.12
N PHE A 18 10.86 -5.31 10.98
CA PHE A 18 9.98 -4.66 10.02
C PHE A 18 9.19 -3.49 10.62
N VAL A 19 9.10 -2.42 9.87
CA VAL A 19 8.16 -1.30 10.12
C VAL A 19 6.74 -1.76 9.91
N GLU A 20 6.52 -2.46 8.81
CA GLU A 20 5.30 -3.13 8.40
C GLU A 20 5.67 -4.36 7.57
N TRP A 21 4.81 -5.37 7.57
CA TRP A 21 4.89 -6.53 6.70
C TRP A 21 3.52 -7.18 6.53
N GLU A 22 3.34 -7.88 5.41
CA GLU A 22 2.10 -8.58 5.07
C GLU A 22 2.38 -9.85 4.26
N GLU A 23 1.62 -10.91 4.48
CA GLU A 23 1.51 -12.03 3.56
C GLU A 23 0.46 -11.70 2.50
N VAL A 24 0.88 -11.10 1.40
CA VAL A 24 -0.02 -10.62 0.33
C VAL A 24 -0.70 -11.78 -0.40
N TYR A 25 0.04 -12.88 -0.60
CA TYR A 25 -0.48 -14.16 -1.09
C TYR A 25 0.18 -15.28 -0.31
N LYS A 26 -0.47 -16.45 -0.27
CA LYS A 26 0.04 -17.61 0.45
C LYS A 26 1.52 -17.90 0.14
N GLY A 27 2.37 -17.68 1.11
CA GLY A 27 3.82 -17.87 1.03
C GLY A 27 4.60 -16.70 0.41
N VAL A 28 3.93 -15.61 0.00
CA VAL A 28 4.56 -14.42 -0.57
C VAL A 28 4.42 -13.25 0.40
N PHE A 29 5.54 -12.81 0.93
CA PHE A 29 5.63 -11.77 1.93
C PHE A 29 6.24 -10.50 1.35
N TYR A 30 5.73 -9.36 1.78
CA TYR A 30 6.31 -8.04 1.56
C TYR A 30 6.45 -7.32 2.88
N GLY A 31 7.41 -6.43 2.98
CA GLY A 31 7.59 -5.62 4.19
C GLY A 31 8.71 -4.62 4.04
N THR A 32 8.69 -3.61 4.89
CA THR A 32 9.68 -2.53 4.95
C THR A 32 10.47 -2.63 6.24
N LEU A 33 11.78 -2.69 6.13
CA LEU A 33 12.67 -2.76 7.30
C LEU A 33 12.83 -1.41 7.99
N PHE A 34 13.03 -1.41 9.30
CA PHE A 34 13.40 -0.20 10.07
C PHE A 34 14.69 0.45 9.58
N SER A 35 15.65 -0.35 9.12
CA SER A 35 16.91 0.17 8.58
C SER A 35 16.70 1.07 7.36
N GLU A 36 15.64 0.86 6.56
CA GLU A 36 15.31 1.74 5.43
C GLU A 36 14.85 3.12 5.90
N LEU A 37 14.11 3.19 7.02
CA LEU A 37 13.74 4.46 7.63
C LEU A 37 14.96 5.20 8.18
N GLU A 38 15.88 4.47 8.80
CA GLU A 38 17.10 5.05 9.36
C GLU A 38 17.99 5.66 8.28
N ASN A 39 18.08 5.00 7.12
CA ASN A 39 18.82 5.49 5.96
C ASN A 39 18.19 6.76 5.34
N ALA A 40 16.94 7.05 5.68
CA ALA A 40 16.17 8.16 5.12
C ALA A 40 15.89 9.30 6.11
N LYS A 41 16.62 9.38 7.23
CA LYS A 41 16.36 10.28 8.39
C LYS A 41 16.12 11.76 8.06
N GLU A 42 16.54 12.24 6.90
CA GLU A 42 16.35 13.63 6.46
C GLU A 42 15.43 13.75 5.22
N LYS A 43 14.68 12.68 4.91
CA LYS A 43 13.84 12.62 3.70
C LYS A 43 12.42 12.21 4.05
N ASN A 44 11.46 12.74 3.29
CA ASN A 44 10.12 12.20 3.29
C ASN A 44 10.12 10.86 2.54
N LEU A 45 9.47 9.86 3.12
CA LEU A 45 9.34 8.53 2.53
C LEU A 45 7.94 8.35 1.97
N ILE A 46 7.86 7.74 0.80
CA ILE A 46 6.60 7.31 0.20
C ILE A 46 6.57 5.78 0.18
N PHE A 47 5.50 5.22 0.71
CA PHE A 47 5.25 3.79 0.72
C PHE A 47 4.13 3.45 -0.27
N ASP A 48 4.41 2.57 -1.21
CA ASP A 48 3.41 1.92 -2.08
C ASP A 48 3.19 0.51 -1.52
N ILE A 49 2.21 0.40 -0.64
CA ILE A 49 1.93 -0.79 0.18
C ILE A 49 0.43 -1.10 0.15
N ASP A 50 0.08 -2.30 0.60
CA ASP A 50 -1.33 -2.68 0.69
C ASP A 50 -2.07 -1.97 1.84
N VAL A 51 -3.38 -2.19 1.91
CA VAL A 51 -4.27 -1.49 2.86
C VAL A 51 -3.89 -1.78 4.31
N ILE A 52 -3.57 -3.03 4.64
CA ILE A 52 -3.20 -3.41 6.01
C ILE A 52 -1.85 -2.80 6.40
N GLY A 53 -0.88 -2.83 5.48
CA GLY A 53 0.42 -2.16 5.65
C GLY A 53 0.24 -0.66 5.91
N GLY A 54 -0.61 0.02 5.13
CA GLY A 54 -0.94 1.44 5.32
C GLY A 54 -1.53 1.74 6.70
N LEU A 55 -2.47 0.93 7.16
CA LEU A 55 -3.08 1.08 8.50
C LEU A 55 -2.06 0.78 9.63
N ASN A 56 -1.13 -0.13 9.42
CA ASN A 56 -0.06 -0.40 10.36
C ASN A 56 0.90 0.79 10.48
N ILE A 57 1.29 1.39 9.36
CA ILE A 57 2.07 2.63 9.32
C ILE A 57 1.35 3.74 10.08
N LYS A 58 0.07 3.98 9.79
CA LYS A 58 -0.72 5.01 10.48
C LYS A 58 -0.77 4.81 11.98
N ARG A 59 -1.01 3.58 12.43
CA ARG A 59 -1.04 3.25 13.86
C ARG A 59 0.29 3.53 14.55
N LYS A 60 1.40 3.27 13.87
CA LYS A 60 2.75 3.40 14.42
C LYS A 60 3.24 4.84 14.43
N PHE A 61 3.04 5.57 13.34
CA PHE A 61 3.59 6.92 13.16
C PHE A 61 2.57 8.04 13.38
N LYS A 62 1.28 7.71 13.51
CA LYS A 62 0.21 8.67 13.83
C LYS A 62 0.27 9.93 12.94
N ASP A 63 0.45 11.10 13.54
CA ASP A 63 0.48 12.39 12.86
C ASP A 63 1.76 12.62 12.02
N GLN A 64 2.77 11.77 12.19
CA GLN A 64 3.97 11.77 11.35
C GLN A 64 3.78 11.02 10.03
N SER A 65 2.59 10.46 9.78
CA SER A 65 2.26 9.74 8.55
C SER A 65 0.94 10.23 7.97
N LEU A 66 0.93 10.39 6.66
CA LEU A 66 -0.24 10.64 5.84
C LEU A 66 -0.61 9.35 5.10
N THR A 67 -1.85 8.89 5.27
CA THR A 67 -2.35 7.71 4.56
C THR A 67 -3.41 8.12 3.54
N ILE A 68 -3.22 7.70 2.30
CA ILE A 68 -4.14 7.98 1.19
C ILE A 68 -4.60 6.66 0.57
N PHE A 69 -5.88 6.40 0.63
CA PHE A 69 -6.48 5.25 -0.04
C PHE A 69 -6.78 5.60 -1.49
N ILE A 70 -6.13 4.93 -2.43
CA ILE A 70 -6.39 5.11 -3.86
C ILE A 70 -7.49 4.15 -4.29
N LYS A 71 -8.68 4.68 -4.49
CA LYS A 71 -9.89 3.92 -4.78
C LYS A 71 -10.16 3.86 -6.29
N PRO A 72 -10.41 2.68 -6.88
CA PRO A 72 -10.95 2.60 -8.25
C PRO A 72 -12.40 3.13 -8.28
N PRO A 73 -12.89 3.62 -9.42
CA PRO A 73 -14.28 4.09 -9.56
C PRO A 73 -15.31 2.99 -9.25
N SER A 74 -15.00 1.75 -9.66
CA SER A 74 -15.80 0.56 -9.38
C SER A 74 -14.93 -0.69 -9.40
N LEU A 75 -15.45 -1.80 -8.85
CA LEU A 75 -14.80 -3.11 -8.95
C LEU A 75 -14.73 -3.61 -10.40
N ASP A 76 -15.75 -3.32 -11.21
CA ASP A 76 -15.77 -3.68 -12.64
C ASP A 76 -14.65 -2.95 -13.41
N GLU A 77 -14.42 -1.68 -13.10
CA GLU A 77 -13.33 -0.93 -13.70
C GLU A 77 -11.96 -1.45 -13.24
N LEU A 78 -11.82 -1.83 -11.97
CA LEU A 78 -10.62 -2.48 -11.46
C LEU A 78 -10.34 -3.79 -12.21
N GLU A 79 -11.35 -4.63 -12.38
CA GLU A 79 -11.22 -5.90 -13.10
C GLU A 79 -10.79 -5.68 -14.56
N LYS A 80 -11.40 -4.71 -15.26
CA LYS A 80 -10.99 -4.33 -16.63
C LYS A 80 -9.53 -3.90 -16.68
N ARG A 81 -9.08 -3.05 -15.74
CA ARG A 81 -7.70 -2.58 -15.66
C ARG A 81 -6.72 -3.73 -15.42
N LEU A 82 -7.08 -4.68 -14.54
CA LEU A 82 -6.27 -5.88 -14.29
C LEU A 82 -6.16 -6.76 -15.55
N LYS A 83 -7.27 -7.00 -16.25
CA LYS A 83 -7.28 -7.76 -17.50
C LYS A 83 -6.42 -7.11 -18.59
N ASN A 84 -6.50 -5.80 -18.72
CA ASN A 84 -5.76 -5.06 -19.74
C ASN A 84 -4.23 -5.07 -19.53
N ARG A 85 -3.76 -5.35 -18.32
CA ARG A 85 -2.30 -5.51 -18.07
C ARG A 85 -1.72 -6.78 -18.67
N ASN A 86 -2.53 -7.75 -19.08
CA ASN A 86 -2.12 -9.03 -19.69
C ASN A 86 -1.03 -9.80 -18.93
N SER A 87 -0.85 -9.54 -17.65
CA SER A 87 0.22 -10.13 -16.83
C SER A 87 -0.26 -11.24 -15.91
N GLU A 88 -1.57 -11.52 -15.87
CA GLU A 88 -2.16 -12.40 -14.88
C GLU A 88 -3.22 -13.33 -15.48
N THR A 89 -3.43 -14.47 -14.80
CA THR A 89 -4.51 -15.41 -15.15
C THR A 89 -5.86 -14.90 -14.60
N ASP A 90 -6.97 -15.34 -15.21
CA ASP A 90 -8.32 -14.97 -14.76
C ASP A 90 -8.56 -15.35 -13.28
N SER A 91 -7.99 -16.46 -12.81
CA SER A 91 -8.08 -16.87 -11.41
C SER A 91 -7.38 -15.89 -10.47
N ASN A 92 -6.22 -15.36 -10.85
CA ASN A 92 -5.50 -14.35 -10.06
C ASN A 92 -6.24 -13.01 -10.05
N ILE A 93 -6.82 -12.62 -11.19
CA ILE A 93 -7.64 -11.40 -11.29
C ILE A 93 -8.83 -11.48 -10.33
N LYS A 94 -9.52 -12.62 -10.30
CA LYS A 94 -10.64 -12.83 -9.37
C LYS A 94 -10.21 -12.68 -7.92
N ILE A 95 -9.10 -13.31 -7.52
CA ILE A 95 -8.56 -13.20 -6.16
C ILE A 95 -8.27 -11.74 -5.81
N ARG A 96 -7.70 -10.96 -6.74
CA ARG A 96 -7.41 -9.53 -6.53
C ARG A 96 -8.66 -8.68 -6.40
N VAL A 97 -9.68 -8.94 -7.21
CA VAL A 97 -10.95 -8.22 -7.13
C VAL A 97 -11.68 -8.54 -5.82
N ASP A 98 -11.70 -9.80 -5.39
CA ASP A 98 -12.27 -10.20 -4.11
C ASP A 98 -11.52 -9.53 -2.94
N LYS A 99 -10.18 -9.53 -2.96
CA LYS A 99 -9.37 -8.80 -1.97
C LYS A 99 -9.68 -7.30 -1.96
N ALA A 100 -9.75 -6.67 -3.13
CA ALA A 100 -10.04 -5.24 -3.24
C ALA A 100 -11.42 -4.88 -2.66
N LYS A 101 -12.42 -5.76 -2.81
CA LYS A 101 -13.72 -5.58 -2.19
C LYS A 101 -13.64 -5.49 -0.67
N ASP A 102 -12.86 -6.37 -0.05
CA ASP A 102 -12.67 -6.35 1.41
C ASP A 102 -11.84 -5.14 1.85
N GLU A 103 -10.81 -4.78 1.08
CA GLU A 103 -9.97 -3.61 1.33
C GLU A 103 -10.76 -2.30 1.25
N MET A 104 -11.71 -2.17 0.32
CA MET A 104 -12.57 -0.99 0.19
C MET A 104 -13.42 -0.73 1.43
N LEU A 105 -13.74 -1.76 2.23
CA LEU A 105 -14.44 -1.60 3.51
C LEU A 105 -13.57 -0.92 4.58
N LEU A 106 -12.27 -0.85 4.36
CA LEU A 106 -11.32 -0.22 5.27
C LEU A 106 -10.92 1.19 4.84
N ALA A 107 -11.42 1.67 3.70
CA ALA A 107 -11.04 2.96 3.13
C ALA A 107 -11.26 4.13 4.09
N ASP A 108 -12.36 4.12 4.86
CA ASP A 108 -12.70 5.18 5.83
C ASP A 108 -11.74 5.28 7.02
N LYS A 109 -10.80 4.32 7.15
CA LYS A 109 -9.75 4.35 8.17
C LYS A 109 -8.49 5.11 7.74
N PHE A 110 -8.45 5.53 6.49
CA PHE A 110 -7.37 6.34 5.93
C PHE A 110 -7.64 7.83 6.13
N ASP A 111 -6.60 8.65 6.14
CA ASP A 111 -6.75 10.10 6.28
C ASP A 111 -7.49 10.70 5.09
N TYR A 112 -7.25 10.17 3.88
CA TYR A 112 -7.91 10.60 2.66
C TYR A 112 -8.23 9.42 1.74
N ILE A 113 -9.31 9.57 0.98
CA ILE A 113 -9.70 8.66 -0.10
C ILE A 113 -9.64 9.46 -1.40
N VAL A 114 -8.84 9.01 -2.35
CA VAL A 114 -8.73 9.61 -3.68
C VAL A 114 -9.24 8.63 -4.72
N GLU A 115 -10.27 9.03 -5.47
CA GLU A 115 -10.80 8.21 -6.55
C GLU A 115 -9.91 8.29 -7.79
N ASN A 116 -9.38 7.15 -8.22
CA ASN A 116 -8.55 7.04 -9.41
C ASN A 116 -9.40 6.69 -10.65
N ASP A 117 -10.25 7.63 -11.06
CA ASP A 117 -10.97 7.58 -12.33
C ASP A 117 -10.11 8.12 -13.46
N ILE A 118 -9.72 9.38 -13.37
CA ILE A 118 -8.84 10.06 -14.32
C ILE A 118 -7.48 10.29 -13.65
N LEU A 119 -6.43 9.63 -14.17
CA LEU A 119 -5.10 9.64 -13.58
C LEU A 119 -4.58 11.07 -13.28
N GLU A 120 -4.77 12.00 -14.21
CA GLU A 120 -4.30 13.39 -14.03
C GLU A 120 -5.01 14.10 -12.86
N LYS A 121 -6.28 13.85 -12.66
CA LYS A 121 -7.05 14.44 -11.54
C LYS A 121 -6.58 13.86 -10.21
N SER A 122 -6.53 12.54 -10.10
CA SER A 122 -6.09 11.87 -8.90
C SER A 122 -4.63 12.21 -8.55
N TYR A 123 -3.76 12.34 -9.56
CA TYR A 123 -2.39 12.82 -9.35
C TYR A 123 -2.35 14.23 -8.73
N LYS A 124 -3.10 15.18 -9.28
CA LYS A 124 -3.15 16.56 -8.75
C LYS A 124 -3.68 16.60 -7.32
N GLU A 125 -4.67 15.78 -7.03
CA GLU A 125 -5.26 15.69 -5.69
C GLU A 125 -4.26 15.11 -4.68
N VAL A 126 -3.64 13.97 -4.99
CA VAL A 126 -2.59 13.36 -4.15
C VAL A 126 -1.43 14.34 -3.94
N PHE A 127 -0.96 14.97 -5.01
CA PHE A 127 0.14 15.94 -4.93
C PHE A 127 -0.18 17.10 -3.98
N LYS A 128 -1.42 17.63 -4.04
CA LYS A 128 -1.87 18.69 -3.12
C LYS A 128 -1.90 18.22 -1.66
N LEU A 129 -2.43 17.02 -1.41
CA LEU A 129 -2.51 16.45 -0.06
C LEU A 129 -1.11 16.24 0.54
N VAL A 130 -0.21 15.67 -0.25
CA VAL A 130 1.18 15.43 0.16
C VAL A 130 1.91 16.75 0.43
N ASN A 131 1.79 17.74 -0.47
CA ASN A 131 2.41 19.04 -0.26
C ASN A 131 1.92 19.76 0.99
N ASN A 132 0.63 19.71 1.28
CA ASN A 132 0.10 20.29 2.51
C ASN A 132 0.72 19.62 3.72
N PHE A 133 0.72 18.29 3.75
CA PHE A 133 1.26 17.51 4.86
C PHE A 133 2.76 17.75 5.12
N ILE A 134 3.56 17.93 4.06
CA ILE A 134 5.02 18.14 4.20
C ILE A 134 5.33 19.57 4.69
N ASN A 135 4.44 20.54 4.43
CA ASN A 135 4.68 21.95 4.75
C ASN A 135 3.92 22.45 5.99
N GLU A 136 3.17 21.58 6.67
CA GLU A 136 2.61 21.82 8.01
C GLU A 136 3.67 21.62 9.09
#